data_4b5145b8c8c2ad6f6f0d021a75b2cc1e
#
_entry.id   4b5145b8c8c2ad6f6f0d021a75b2cc1e
#
_cell.length_a   1.000
_cell.length_b   1.000
_cell.length_c   1.000
_cell.angle_alpha   90.00
_cell.angle_beta   90.00
_cell.angle_gamma   90.00
#
_symmetry.space_group_name_H-M   'P 1'
#
loop_
_entity.id
_entity.type
_entity.pdbx_description
1 polymer ?
#
loop_
_entity_poly.entity_id
_entity_poly.type
_entity_poly.pdbx_seq_one_letter_code
_entity_poly.pdbx_strand_id
1 'polypeptide(L)'
;GKDSQSAIEFAVAASALKHSVEGDFNRVSVKEVRSLMQGLGNLAKRYHCGLQTHLVESRWEAAEALRLYPGYSSDAEIYERAGLMDHGPSIFAHVIFPTQEDIRILQAHNSFSVHCPDATNNVIAGIMPTAALYDQYLTLSLGSDVGGGHHTAVYRQIARAVQLSKLKEFYEPQNNRSITFENAFYMGTKMGGTAFDRVGSLEKGYRFNAIVIDNIEDAGFPMDAAKRLERFCYTGDDRNIIARYIDGKHISI
;
A
#
# COMPACT_ATOMS: atom_id res chain seq x y z
N GLY A 1 7.85 -15.81 -9.34
CA GLY A 1 9.02 -16.25 -10.07
C GLY A 1 10.18 -15.28 -9.96
N LYS A 2 11.31 -15.55 -10.60
CA LYS A 2 12.51 -14.69 -10.59
C LYS A 2 12.22 -13.25 -11.11
N ASP A 3 11.21 -13.08 -11.95
CA ASP A 3 10.89 -11.81 -12.60
C ASP A 3 10.19 -10.81 -11.65
N SER A 4 9.45 -11.29 -10.64
CA SER A 4 8.78 -10.41 -9.67
C SER A 4 9.75 -9.84 -8.63
N GLN A 5 10.83 -10.54 -8.33
CA GLN A 5 11.84 -10.08 -7.37
C GLN A 5 12.69 -8.94 -7.94
N SER A 6 13.02 -9.01 -9.24
CA SER A 6 13.72 -7.92 -9.93
C SER A 6 12.87 -6.63 -10.04
N ALA A 7 11.55 -6.75 -10.20
CA ALA A 7 10.66 -5.59 -10.22
C ALA A 7 10.62 -4.85 -8.87
N ILE A 8 10.64 -5.57 -7.76
CA ILE A 8 10.68 -5.00 -6.40
C ILE A 8 12.00 -4.27 -6.15
N GLU A 9 13.13 -4.82 -6.58
CA GLU A 9 14.45 -4.19 -6.45
C GLU A 9 14.55 -2.89 -7.25
N PHE A 10 13.94 -2.82 -8.43
CA PHE A 10 13.87 -1.59 -9.24
C PHE A 10 13.03 -0.48 -8.59
N ALA A 11 11.97 -0.83 -7.89
CA ALA A 11 11.08 0.13 -7.28
C ALA A 11 11.72 0.86 -6.08
N VAL A 12 12.45 0.13 -5.24
CA VAL A 12 13.21 0.73 -4.11
C VAL A 12 14.26 1.71 -4.64
N ALA A 13 14.91 1.40 -5.76
CA ALA A 13 15.85 2.31 -6.39
C ALA A 13 15.19 3.62 -6.88
N ALA A 14 13.98 3.56 -7.41
CA ALA A 14 13.28 4.76 -7.91
C ALA A 14 12.96 5.76 -6.78
N SER A 15 12.48 5.28 -5.63
CA SER A 15 12.22 6.14 -4.47
C SER A 15 13.51 6.75 -3.90
N ALA A 16 14.56 5.95 -3.74
CA ALA A 16 15.87 6.43 -3.27
C ALA A 16 16.46 7.49 -4.22
N LEU A 17 16.33 7.30 -5.54
CA LEU A 17 16.80 8.24 -6.54
C LEU A 17 16.01 9.56 -6.54
N LYS A 18 14.70 9.52 -6.27
CA LYS A 18 13.87 10.72 -6.17
C LYS A 18 14.37 11.67 -5.07
N HIS A 19 14.83 11.13 -3.96
CA HIS A 19 15.28 11.88 -2.78
C HIS A 19 16.81 12.00 -2.61
N SER A 20 17.61 11.39 -3.50
CA SER A 20 19.07 11.33 -3.38
C SER A 20 19.82 12.65 -3.64
N VAL A 21 19.10 13.74 -3.87
CA VAL A 21 19.69 15.06 -4.13
C VAL A 21 20.07 15.81 -2.82
N GLU A 22 19.65 15.32 -1.66
CA GLU A 22 19.99 15.91 -0.35
C GLU A 22 20.66 14.91 0.58
N GLY A 23 21.88 15.20 0.93
CA GLY A 23 22.74 14.44 1.81
C GLY A 23 24.18 14.43 1.27
N ASP A 24 25.07 13.69 1.87
CA ASP A 24 26.46 13.53 1.39
C ASP A 24 26.59 12.93 -0.03
N PHE A 25 25.46 12.67 -0.70
CA PHE A 25 25.36 12.34 -2.11
C PHE A 25 25.40 13.55 -3.04
N ASN A 26 25.99 14.66 -2.66
CA ASN A 26 26.18 15.91 -3.40
C ASN A 26 26.86 15.77 -4.79
N ARG A 27 26.84 14.57 -5.39
CA ARG A 27 27.50 14.25 -6.65
C ARG A 27 26.52 13.98 -7.79
N VAL A 28 25.22 13.82 -7.52
CA VAL A 28 24.23 13.48 -8.56
C VAL A 28 23.33 14.67 -8.83
N SER A 29 23.32 15.17 -10.03
CA SER A 29 22.46 16.29 -10.43
C SER A 29 21.01 15.84 -10.67
N VAL A 30 20.05 16.75 -10.54
CA VAL A 30 18.63 16.49 -10.89
C VAL A 30 18.49 15.94 -12.32
N LYS A 31 19.35 16.38 -13.25
CA LYS A 31 19.35 15.88 -14.63
C LYS A 31 19.74 14.40 -14.70
N GLU A 32 20.73 13.98 -13.93
CA GLU A 32 21.14 12.57 -13.86
C GLU A 32 20.08 11.70 -13.21
N VAL A 33 19.46 12.18 -12.12
CA VAL A 33 18.33 11.45 -11.48
C VAL A 33 17.17 11.28 -12.45
N ARG A 34 16.78 12.33 -13.19
CA ARG A 34 15.75 12.23 -14.23
C ARG A 34 16.11 11.23 -15.33
N SER A 35 17.37 11.22 -15.78
CA SER A 35 17.84 10.26 -16.78
C SER A 35 17.79 8.83 -16.26
N LEU A 36 18.13 8.60 -14.99
CA LEU A 36 18.02 7.29 -14.33
C LEU A 36 16.56 6.85 -14.21
N MET A 37 15.65 7.74 -13.79
CA MET A 37 14.22 7.47 -13.71
C MET A 37 13.64 7.07 -15.07
N GLN A 38 13.99 7.78 -16.14
CA GLN A 38 13.61 7.41 -17.51
C GLN A 38 14.20 6.07 -17.93
N GLY A 39 15.46 5.80 -17.54
CA GLY A 39 16.11 4.52 -17.77
C GLY A 39 15.34 3.36 -17.10
N LEU A 40 14.90 3.56 -15.87
CA LEU A 40 14.04 2.61 -15.15
C LEU A 40 12.69 2.40 -15.86
N GLY A 41 12.06 3.47 -16.34
CA GLY A 41 10.83 3.39 -17.13
C GLY A 41 11.02 2.55 -18.41
N ASN A 42 12.14 2.75 -19.11
CA ASN A 42 12.48 1.94 -20.30
C ASN A 42 12.69 0.47 -19.95
N LEU A 43 13.28 0.16 -18.80
CA LEU A 43 13.44 -1.22 -18.32
C LEU A 43 12.09 -1.83 -17.92
N ALA A 44 11.25 -1.09 -17.19
CA ALA A 44 9.91 -1.52 -16.84
C ALA A 44 9.09 -1.86 -18.10
N LYS A 45 9.16 -1.02 -19.11
CA LYS A 45 8.54 -1.26 -20.42
C LYS A 45 9.10 -2.52 -21.09
N ARG A 46 10.42 -2.67 -21.14
CA ARG A 46 11.09 -3.80 -21.80
C ARG A 46 10.74 -5.15 -21.17
N TYR A 47 10.64 -5.17 -19.85
CA TYR A 47 10.42 -6.41 -19.08
C TYR A 47 8.98 -6.59 -18.60
N HIS A 48 8.08 -5.65 -18.91
CA HIS A 48 6.69 -5.65 -18.44
C HIS A 48 6.61 -5.77 -16.90
N CYS A 49 7.42 -4.98 -16.20
CA CYS A 49 7.48 -4.96 -14.75
C CYS A 49 6.60 -3.85 -14.18
N GLY A 50 5.96 -4.13 -13.03
CA GLY A 50 5.27 -3.11 -12.25
C GLY A 50 6.25 -2.21 -11.47
N LEU A 51 5.70 -1.17 -10.86
CA LEU A 51 6.38 -0.24 -9.97
C LEU A 51 5.88 -0.46 -8.53
N GLN A 52 6.81 -0.40 -7.57
CA GLN A 52 6.46 -0.23 -6.15
C GLN A 52 7.38 0.85 -5.57
N THR A 53 6.79 1.87 -4.94
CA THR A 53 7.53 3.00 -4.36
C THR A 53 6.69 3.72 -3.30
N HIS A 54 7.24 4.78 -2.69
CA HIS A 54 6.54 5.68 -1.76
C HIS A 54 5.99 6.90 -2.50
N LEU A 55 4.89 7.46 -2.01
CA LEU A 55 4.27 8.66 -2.57
C LEU A 55 3.68 9.52 -1.47
N VAL A 56 4.08 10.78 -1.39
CA VAL A 56 3.57 11.81 -0.48
C VAL A 56 3.35 11.31 0.95
N GLU A 57 4.35 10.62 1.50
CA GLU A 57 4.31 10.09 2.87
C GLU A 57 4.30 11.20 3.92
N SER A 58 5.04 12.28 3.66
CA SER A 58 5.09 13.44 4.55
C SER A 58 4.89 14.75 3.80
N ARG A 59 4.50 15.81 4.52
CA ARG A 59 4.40 17.15 3.94
C ARG A 59 5.73 17.67 3.44
N TRP A 60 6.81 17.30 4.15
CA TRP A 60 8.17 17.65 3.72
C TRP A 60 8.54 16.96 2.42
N GLU A 61 8.29 15.66 2.31
CA GLU A 61 8.55 14.89 1.10
C GLU A 61 7.82 15.47 -0.11
N ALA A 62 6.52 15.74 0.03
CA ALA A 62 5.71 16.32 -1.03
C ALA A 62 6.25 17.67 -1.51
N ALA A 63 6.65 18.55 -0.57
CA ALA A 63 7.23 19.84 -0.90
C ALA A 63 8.61 19.70 -1.54
N GLU A 64 9.45 18.81 -1.04
CA GLU A 64 10.80 18.58 -1.53
C GLU A 64 10.81 17.97 -2.92
N ALA A 65 9.93 17.02 -3.20
CA ALA A 65 9.75 16.45 -4.53
C ALA A 65 9.50 17.55 -5.58
N LEU A 66 8.59 18.49 -5.31
CA LEU A 66 8.31 19.62 -6.22
C LEU A 66 9.45 20.63 -6.30
N ARG A 67 10.21 20.83 -5.22
CA ARG A 67 11.41 21.67 -5.22
C ARG A 67 12.49 21.10 -6.14
N LEU A 68 12.69 19.78 -6.11
CA LEU A 68 13.69 19.08 -6.91
C LEU A 68 13.27 18.92 -8.39
N TYR A 69 11.96 18.93 -8.63
CA TYR A 69 11.40 18.79 -9.99
C TYR A 69 10.58 20.02 -10.39
N PRO A 70 11.22 21.20 -10.55
CA PRO A 70 10.51 22.42 -10.94
C PRO A 70 9.78 22.23 -12.28
N GLY A 71 8.51 22.66 -12.33
CA GLY A 71 7.65 22.50 -13.50
C GLY A 71 6.81 21.22 -13.48
N TYR A 72 6.84 20.43 -12.39
CA TYR A 72 5.89 19.38 -12.11
C TYR A 72 4.82 19.89 -11.13
N SER A 73 3.61 19.40 -11.25
CA SER A 73 2.45 19.83 -10.45
C SER A 73 2.18 18.93 -9.25
N SER A 74 2.71 17.69 -9.26
CA SER A 74 2.50 16.72 -8.20
C SER A 74 3.64 15.69 -8.15
N ASP A 75 3.69 14.95 -7.05
CA ASP A 75 4.69 13.89 -6.86
C ASP A 75 4.44 12.69 -7.80
N ALA A 76 3.18 12.32 -8.03
CA ALA A 76 2.83 11.24 -8.95
C ALA A 76 3.23 11.56 -10.40
N GLU A 77 3.21 12.83 -10.80
CA GLU A 77 3.62 13.27 -12.14
C GLU A 77 5.09 12.96 -12.44
N ILE A 78 5.93 12.88 -11.40
CA ILE A 78 7.35 12.53 -11.57
C ILE A 78 7.47 11.09 -12.12
N TYR A 79 6.70 10.16 -11.57
CA TYR A 79 6.67 8.76 -12.00
C TYR A 79 5.97 8.59 -13.36
N GLU A 80 4.87 9.31 -13.58
CA GLU A 80 4.15 9.32 -14.86
C GLU A 80 5.07 9.75 -16.01
N ARG A 81 5.70 10.92 -15.88
CA ARG A 81 6.61 11.44 -16.91
C ARG A 81 7.89 10.62 -17.09
N ALA A 82 8.30 9.87 -16.10
CA ALA A 82 9.39 8.90 -16.22
C ALA A 82 8.97 7.61 -16.96
N GLY A 83 7.69 7.44 -17.29
CA GLY A 83 7.16 6.25 -17.97
C GLY A 83 7.18 5.00 -17.10
N LEU A 84 6.97 5.13 -15.79
CA LEU A 84 7.06 4.02 -14.83
C LEU A 84 5.70 3.37 -14.51
N MET A 85 4.57 3.97 -14.94
CA MET A 85 3.25 3.58 -14.44
C MET A 85 2.45 2.66 -15.37
N ASP A 86 2.91 2.36 -16.59
CA ASP A 86 2.08 1.71 -17.63
C ASP A 86 2.45 0.27 -17.95
N HIS A 87 3.36 -0.34 -17.21
CA HIS A 87 3.98 -1.61 -17.64
C HIS A 87 3.70 -2.80 -16.72
N GLY A 88 2.85 -2.61 -15.74
CA GLY A 88 2.43 -3.57 -14.73
C GLY A 88 1.72 -2.85 -13.59
N PRO A 89 1.43 -3.53 -12.47
CA PRO A 89 0.83 -2.87 -11.32
C PRO A 89 1.71 -1.73 -10.81
N SER A 90 1.15 -0.54 -10.62
CA SER A 90 1.81 0.60 -9.99
C SER A 90 1.34 0.72 -8.56
N ILE A 91 2.23 0.47 -7.60
CA ILE A 91 1.93 0.33 -6.18
C ILE A 91 2.64 1.46 -5.42
N PHE A 92 1.86 2.36 -4.83
CA PHE A 92 2.35 3.52 -4.10
C PHE A 92 2.03 3.39 -2.61
N ALA A 93 3.07 3.25 -1.79
CA ALA A 93 2.92 3.22 -0.34
C ALA A 93 2.62 4.61 0.22
N HIS A 94 1.88 4.63 1.32
CA HIS A 94 1.49 5.75 2.17
C HIS A 94 0.38 6.62 1.60
N VAL A 95 0.60 7.44 0.58
CA VAL A 95 -0.39 8.36 -0.05
C VAL A 95 -1.15 9.17 1.02
N ILE A 96 -0.40 9.83 1.94
CA ILE A 96 -0.98 10.50 3.11
C ILE A 96 -1.43 11.93 2.76
N PHE A 97 -0.66 12.62 1.92
CA PHE A 97 -0.89 14.03 1.56
C PHE A 97 -1.08 14.23 0.05
N PRO A 98 -1.91 13.44 -0.65
CA PRO A 98 -2.07 13.57 -2.08
C PRO A 98 -2.76 14.88 -2.47
N THR A 99 -2.29 15.49 -3.55
CA THR A 99 -3.00 16.56 -4.23
C THR A 99 -4.10 15.99 -5.12
N GLN A 100 -4.99 16.84 -5.64
CA GLN A 100 -5.99 16.39 -6.61
C GLN A 100 -5.34 15.87 -7.91
N GLU A 101 -4.18 16.40 -8.27
CA GLU A 101 -3.45 15.93 -9.44
C GLU A 101 -2.81 14.55 -9.20
N ASP A 102 -2.27 14.29 -7.99
CA ASP A 102 -1.82 12.93 -7.63
C ASP A 102 -2.98 11.94 -7.77
N ILE A 103 -4.15 12.28 -7.22
CA ILE A 103 -5.34 11.42 -7.29
C ILE A 103 -5.75 11.17 -8.75
N ARG A 104 -5.79 12.20 -9.59
CA ARG A 104 -6.12 12.08 -11.02
C ARG A 104 -5.15 11.12 -11.75
N ILE A 105 -3.86 11.26 -11.50
CA ILE A 105 -2.83 10.40 -12.09
C ILE A 105 -2.97 8.95 -11.60
N LEU A 106 -3.13 8.74 -10.30
CA LEU A 106 -3.31 7.41 -9.73
C LEU A 106 -4.53 6.70 -10.31
N GLN A 107 -5.65 7.43 -10.52
CA GLN A 107 -6.84 6.90 -11.18
C GLN A 107 -6.60 6.56 -12.64
N ALA A 108 -5.96 7.46 -13.40
CA ALA A 108 -5.70 7.26 -14.83
C ALA A 108 -4.88 5.99 -15.11
N HIS A 109 -3.96 5.66 -14.21
CA HIS A 109 -3.09 4.48 -14.31
C HIS A 109 -3.59 3.26 -13.52
N ASN A 110 -4.80 3.31 -12.95
CA ASN A 110 -5.33 2.24 -12.08
C ASN A 110 -4.33 1.80 -11.00
N SER A 111 -3.64 2.77 -10.40
CA SER A 111 -2.59 2.53 -9.42
C SER A 111 -3.15 2.11 -8.06
N PHE A 112 -2.36 1.36 -7.31
CA PHE A 112 -2.69 0.95 -5.95
C PHE A 112 -2.12 1.95 -4.95
N SER A 113 -2.99 2.48 -4.09
CA SER A 113 -2.61 3.32 -2.94
C SER A 113 -2.60 2.46 -1.68
N VAL A 114 -1.42 2.23 -1.12
CA VAL A 114 -1.22 1.26 -0.03
C VAL A 114 -1.13 1.97 1.30
N HIS A 115 -2.12 1.78 2.16
CA HIS A 115 -2.08 2.25 3.53
C HIS A 115 -1.20 1.35 4.39
N CYS A 116 -0.19 1.93 5.05
CA CYS A 116 0.75 1.25 5.94
C CYS A 116 0.58 1.77 7.38
N PRO A 117 -0.53 1.42 8.08
CA PRO A 117 -0.96 2.12 9.28
C PRO A 117 0.01 2.01 10.46
N ASP A 118 0.68 0.88 10.67
CA ASP A 118 1.68 0.74 11.74
C ASP A 118 2.92 1.60 11.46
N ALA A 119 3.41 1.59 10.23
CA ALA A 119 4.61 2.34 9.85
C ALA A 119 4.37 3.84 9.97
N THR A 120 3.31 4.36 9.34
CA THR A 120 3.02 5.80 9.38
C THR A 120 2.79 6.33 10.79
N ASN A 121 2.26 5.50 11.69
CA ASN A 121 2.10 5.83 13.10
C ASN A 121 3.45 5.84 13.84
N ASN A 122 4.32 4.87 13.59
CA ASN A 122 5.62 4.77 14.25
C ASN A 122 6.57 5.92 13.86
N VAL A 123 6.56 6.35 12.59
CA VAL A 123 7.43 7.41 12.08
C VAL A 123 6.79 8.81 12.13
N ILE A 124 5.57 8.92 12.67
CA ILE A 124 4.83 10.19 12.80
C ILE A 124 4.60 10.86 11.42
N ALA A 125 4.44 10.07 10.36
CA ALA A 125 4.22 10.60 9.01
C ALA A 125 2.82 11.23 8.85
N GLY A 126 1.81 10.65 9.47
CA GLY A 126 0.42 11.12 9.40
C GLY A 126 -0.58 9.98 9.24
N ILE A 127 -1.82 10.31 8.94
CA ILE A 127 -2.89 9.33 8.72
C ILE A 127 -3.43 9.49 7.30
N MET A 128 -3.35 8.43 6.50
CA MET A 128 -3.91 8.39 5.15
C MET A 128 -5.42 8.73 5.17
N PRO A 129 -5.91 9.60 4.29
CA PRO A 129 -7.34 9.93 4.20
C PRO A 129 -8.14 8.82 3.51
N THR A 130 -8.09 7.60 4.08
CA THR A 130 -8.51 6.35 3.45
C THR A 130 -9.94 6.40 2.92
N ALA A 131 -10.89 6.93 3.72
CA ALA A 131 -12.28 6.99 3.29
C ALA A 131 -12.48 7.98 2.13
N ALA A 132 -11.82 9.14 2.18
CA ALA A 132 -11.90 10.14 1.11
C ALA A 132 -11.29 9.62 -0.21
N LEU A 133 -10.22 8.85 -0.15
CA LEU A 133 -9.62 8.21 -1.33
C LEU A 133 -10.49 7.06 -1.85
N TYR A 134 -11.11 6.30 -0.95
CA TYR A 134 -12.07 5.25 -1.31
C TYR A 134 -13.29 5.84 -2.04
N ASP A 135 -13.84 6.95 -1.55
CA ASP A 135 -14.97 7.64 -2.15
C ASP A 135 -14.64 8.26 -3.53
N GLN A 136 -13.36 8.49 -3.79
CA GLN A 136 -12.85 8.91 -5.10
C GLN A 136 -12.45 7.71 -5.99
N TYR A 137 -12.86 6.49 -5.65
CA TYR A 137 -12.65 5.28 -6.44
C TYR A 137 -11.18 4.91 -6.69
N LEU A 138 -10.25 5.31 -5.82
CA LEU A 138 -8.89 4.78 -5.88
C LEU A 138 -8.89 3.31 -5.46
N THR A 139 -8.00 2.54 -6.07
CA THR A 139 -7.74 1.16 -5.63
C THR A 139 -6.85 1.20 -4.39
N LEU A 140 -7.41 0.84 -3.25
CA LEU A 140 -6.72 0.88 -1.97
C LEU A 140 -6.23 -0.51 -1.56
N SER A 141 -5.13 -0.55 -0.82
CA SER A 141 -4.59 -1.79 -0.25
C SER A 141 -4.01 -1.52 1.13
N LEU A 142 -3.63 -2.59 1.82
CA LEU A 142 -2.91 -2.52 3.10
C LEU A 142 -1.52 -3.11 2.95
N GLY A 143 -0.54 -2.44 3.54
CA GLY A 143 0.84 -2.89 3.61
C GLY A 143 1.37 -2.89 5.04
N SER A 144 2.37 -3.71 5.30
CA SER A 144 3.05 -3.76 6.60
C SER A 144 4.17 -2.74 6.73
N ASP A 145 4.85 -2.47 5.61
CA ASP A 145 6.06 -1.64 5.60
C ASP A 145 7.00 -1.99 6.76
N VAL A 146 7.28 -3.31 6.90
CA VAL A 146 8.05 -3.83 8.02
C VAL A 146 9.47 -3.24 8.02
N GLY A 147 9.85 -2.67 9.16
CA GLY A 147 11.02 -1.83 9.33
C GLY A 147 10.57 -0.45 9.85
N GLY A 148 9.69 0.26 9.16
CA GLY A 148 8.85 1.32 9.68
C GLY A 148 7.70 0.75 10.50
N GLY A 149 6.93 -0.19 9.95
CA GLY A 149 5.97 -1.01 10.67
C GLY A 149 6.62 -2.13 11.48
N HIS A 150 5.93 -2.59 12.52
CA HIS A 150 6.45 -3.60 13.47
C HIS A 150 5.77 -4.97 13.34
N HIS A 151 4.79 -5.12 12.45
CA HIS A 151 4.12 -6.39 12.17
C HIS A 151 4.01 -6.68 10.68
N THR A 152 4.33 -7.90 10.28
CA THR A 152 4.12 -8.39 8.91
C THR A 152 2.67 -8.86 8.66
N ALA A 153 1.90 -9.11 9.71
CA ALA A 153 0.57 -9.69 9.63
C ALA A 153 -0.47 -8.68 9.12
N VAL A 154 -1.05 -8.93 7.95
CA VAL A 154 -2.06 -8.05 7.33
C VAL A 154 -3.33 -7.93 8.19
N TYR A 155 -3.73 -8.99 8.91
CA TYR A 155 -4.90 -8.91 9.79
C TYR A 155 -4.75 -7.84 10.89
N ARG A 156 -3.52 -7.57 11.36
CA ARG A 156 -3.25 -6.48 12.30
C ARG A 156 -3.35 -5.11 11.63
N GLN A 157 -2.91 -5.01 10.37
CA GLN A 157 -3.04 -3.78 9.61
C GLN A 157 -4.52 -3.43 9.34
N ILE A 158 -5.38 -4.44 9.16
CA ILE A 158 -6.84 -4.24 9.02
C ILE A 158 -7.42 -3.53 10.26
N ALA A 159 -7.16 -4.06 11.45
CA ALA A 159 -7.64 -3.44 12.69
C ALA A 159 -7.07 -2.03 12.88
N ARG A 160 -5.77 -1.85 12.63
CA ARG A 160 -5.08 -0.57 12.78
C ARG A 160 -5.62 0.49 11.79
N ALA A 161 -5.90 0.11 10.54
CA ALA A 161 -6.47 1.01 9.54
C ALA A 161 -7.84 1.56 10.00
N VAL A 162 -8.72 0.71 10.54
CA VAL A 162 -10.00 1.14 11.12
C VAL A 162 -9.78 2.10 12.29
N GLN A 163 -8.88 1.78 13.21
CA GLN A 163 -8.58 2.62 14.37
C GLN A 163 -8.06 4.00 13.97
N LEU A 164 -7.10 4.07 13.05
CA LEU A 164 -6.53 5.33 12.58
C LEU A 164 -7.55 6.15 11.78
N SER A 165 -8.41 5.52 10.99
CA SER A 165 -9.48 6.24 10.27
C SER A 165 -10.48 6.91 11.24
N LYS A 166 -10.78 6.27 12.37
CA LYS A 166 -11.62 6.87 13.44
C LYS A 166 -10.92 8.04 14.12
N LEU A 167 -9.62 7.95 14.36
CA LEU A 167 -8.85 9.09 14.87
C LEU A 167 -8.84 10.25 13.88
N LYS A 168 -8.66 9.96 12.59
CA LYS A 168 -8.69 11.00 11.55
C LYS A 168 -10.06 11.68 11.47
N GLU A 169 -11.16 10.92 11.52
CA GLU A 169 -12.50 11.48 11.61
C GLU A 169 -12.69 12.35 12.86
N PHE A 170 -12.20 11.90 14.00
CA PHE A 170 -12.31 12.66 15.25
C PHE A 170 -11.58 14.01 15.18
N TYR A 171 -10.38 14.06 14.63
CA TYR A 171 -9.60 15.30 14.56
C TYR A 171 -9.93 16.16 13.34
N GLU A 172 -10.43 15.58 12.25
CA GLU A 172 -10.73 16.28 11.00
C GLU A 172 -12.14 15.91 10.48
N PRO A 173 -13.21 16.09 11.26
CA PRO A 173 -14.55 15.59 10.95
C PRO A 173 -15.16 16.21 9.70
N GLN A 174 -14.71 17.39 9.29
CA GLN A 174 -15.23 18.12 8.12
C GLN A 174 -14.90 17.43 6.80
N ASN A 175 -13.79 16.70 6.75
CA ASN A 175 -13.21 16.16 5.53
C ASN A 175 -13.01 14.64 5.54
N ASN A 176 -13.31 13.99 6.65
CA ASN A 176 -13.04 12.58 6.82
C ASN A 176 -14.19 11.86 7.54
N ARG A 177 -14.44 10.64 7.12
CA ARG A 177 -15.22 9.64 7.84
C ARG A 177 -14.35 8.43 8.12
N SER A 178 -14.72 7.62 9.09
CA SER A 178 -14.04 6.34 9.31
C SER A 178 -14.44 5.31 8.26
N ILE A 179 -13.54 4.39 8.00
CA ILE A 179 -13.83 3.18 7.22
C ILE A 179 -14.39 2.09 8.14
N THR A 180 -15.20 1.20 7.57
CA THR A 180 -15.71 0.03 8.29
C THR A 180 -14.66 -1.08 8.31
N PHE A 181 -14.89 -2.11 9.15
CA PHE A 181 -14.08 -3.32 9.15
C PHE A 181 -14.08 -4.01 7.79
N GLU A 182 -15.25 -4.10 7.14
CA GLU A 182 -15.41 -4.72 5.83
C GLU A 182 -14.60 -3.99 4.76
N ASN A 183 -14.58 -2.66 4.78
CA ASN A 183 -13.74 -1.87 3.88
C ASN A 183 -12.26 -2.21 4.08
N ALA A 184 -11.77 -2.18 5.33
CA ALA A 184 -10.37 -2.51 5.64
C ALA A 184 -10.02 -3.97 5.30
N PHE A 185 -10.94 -4.90 5.56
CA PHE A 185 -10.76 -6.30 5.20
C PHE A 185 -10.69 -6.49 3.68
N TYR A 186 -11.55 -5.82 2.92
CA TYR A 186 -11.52 -5.85 1.47
C TYR A 186 -10.22 -5.27 0.90
N MET A 187 -9.72 -4.16 1.47
CA MET A 187 -8.41 -3.59 1.12
C MET A 187 -7.26 -4.56 1.40
N GLY A 188 -7.27 -5.24 2.55
CA GLY A 188 -6.23 -6.20 2.95
C GLY A 188 -6.33 -7.56 2.26
N THR A 189 -7.37 -7.80 1.47
CA THR A 189 -7.60 -9.08 0.79
C THR A 189 -7.86 -8.89 -0.70
N LYS A 190 -9.12 -8.90 -1.13
CA LYS A 190 -9.49 -8.96 -2.55
C LYS A 190 -9.04 -7.72 -3.33
N MET A 191 -9.23 -6.50 -2.80
CA MET A 191 -8.85 -5.29 -3.51
C MET A 191 -7.34 -5.23 -3.72
N GLY A 192 -6.53 -5.39 -2.66
CA GLY A 192 -5.07 -5.44 -2.76
C GLY A 192 -4.57 -6.63 -3.57
N GLY A 193 -5.27 -7.74 -3.50
CA GLY A 193 -4.95 -8.97 -4.25
C GLY A 193 -5.00 -8.81 -5.76
N THR A 194 -5.78 -7.85 -6.29
CA THR A 194 -5.85 -7.59 -7.74
C THR A 194 -4.53 -7.12 -8.34
N ALA A 195 -3.59 -6.63 -7.55
CA ALA A 195 -2.22 -6.33 -7.98
C ALA A 195 -1.45 -7.58 -8.42
N PHE A 196 -1.86 -8.75 -7.94
CA PHE A 196 -1.19 -10.04 -8.12
C PHE A 196 -2.07 -11.06 -8.84
N ASP A 197 -2.90 -10.61 -9.78
CA ASP A 197 -3.91 -11.40 -10.47
C ASP A 197 -5.06 -11.83 -9.53
N ARG A 198 -5.51 -13.05 -9.58
CA ARG A 198 -6.68 -13.55 -8.85
C ARG A 198 -6.31 -14.12 -7.48
N VAL A 199 -5.86 -13.25 -6.56
CA VAL A 199 -5.59 -13.60 -5.15
C VAL A 199 -6.46 -12.78 -4.21
N GLY A 200 -6.53 -13.18 -2.95
CA GLY A 200 -7.24 -12.44 -1.89
C GLY A 200 -8.75 -12.68 -1.83
N SER A 201 -9.27 -13.69 -2.54
CA SER A 201 -10.68 -14.12 -2.46
C SER A 201 -10.79 -15.64 -2.52
N LEU A 202 -11.87 -16.17 -1.93
CA LEU A 202 -12.24 -17.59 -2.03
C LEU A 202 -13.26 -17.86 -3.15
N GLU A 203 -13.53 -16.88 -4.01
CA GLU A 203 -14.44 -17.02 -5.14
C GLU A 203 -13.88 -17.99 -6.20
N LYS A 204 -14.79 -18.60 -6.95
CA LYS A 204 -14.41 -19.48 -8.07
C LYS A 204 -13.49 -18.76 -9.07
N GLY A 205 -12.35 -19.36 -9.36
CA GLY A 205 -11.36 -18.84 -10.31
C GLY A 205 -10.25 -18.02 -9.64
N TYR A 206 -10.32 -17.80 -8.33
CA TYR A 206 -9.20 -17.24 -7.56
C TYR A 206 -8.22 -18.34 -7.14
N ARG A 207 -6.95 -17.96 -6.98
CA ARG A 207 -5.93 -18.83 -6.37
C ARG A 207 -6.29 -19.06 -4.90
N PHE A 208 -6.28 -20.32 -4.48
CA PHE A 208 -6.65 -20.66 -3.11
C PHE A 208 -5.48 -20.35 -2.16
N ASN A 209 -5.45 -19.11 -1.69
CA ASN A 209 -4.58 -18.64 -0.62
C ASN A 209 -5.44 -18.38 0.61
N ALA A 210 -5.26 -19.17 1.65
CA ALA A 210 -6.12 -19.13 2.81
C ALA A 210 -5.37 -19.45 4.11
N ILE A 211 -5.88 -18.94 5.21
CA ILE A 211 -5.54 -19.37 6.56
C ILE A 211 -6.76 -19.98 7.22
N VAL A 212 -6.56 -21.01 8.05
CA VAL A 212 -7.58 -21.55 8.93
C VAL A 212 -7.30 -21.03 10.32
N ILE A 213 -8.30 -20.41 10.91
CA ILE A 213 -8.22 -19.79 12.22
C ILE A 213 -8.99 -20.68 13.21
N ASP A 214 -8.34 -21.05 14.29
CA ASP A 214 -9.00 -21.75 15.39
C ASP A 214 -9.99 -20.82 16.09
N ASN A 215 -11.02 -21.44 16.67
CA ASN A 215 -12.11 -20.70 17.28
C ASN A 215 -11.57 -19.90 18.47
N ILE A 216 -11.60 -18.58 18.35
CA ILE A 216 -11.41 -17.72 19.49
C ILE A 216 -12.63 -17.91 20.37
N GLU A 217 -12.45 -18.44 21.58
CA GLU A 217 -13.52 -18.77 22.51
C GLU A 217 -14.61 -17.70 22.54
N ASP A 218 -15.82 -18.14 22.24
CA ASP A 218 -17.00 -17.30 22.37
C ASP A 218 -17.18 -16.96 23.84
N ALA A 219 -17.02 -15.71 24.22
CA ALA A 219 -17.24 -15.22 25.59
C ALA A 219 -18.73 -15.31 25.99
N GLY A 220 -19.39 -16.41 25.61
CA GLY A 220 -20.80 -16.67 25.89
C GLY A 220 -21.81 -15.97 24.98
N PHE A 221 -21.35 -15.26 23.95
CA PHE A 221 -22.22 -14.59 22.99
C PHE A 221 -22.12 -15.24 21.60
N PRO A 222 -23.25 -15.61 20.97
CA PRO A 222 -23.24 -16.15 19.63
C PRO A 222 -22.70 -15.09 18.64
N MET A 223 -21.67 -15.45 17.89
CA MET A 223 -21.08 -14.61 16.86
C MET A 223 -21.20 -15.27 15.48
N ASP A 224 -21.62 -14.49 14.49
CA ASP A 224 -21.54 -14.90 13.09
C ASP A 224 -20.07 -14.90 12.59
N ALA A 225 -19.86 -15.41 11.39
CA ALA A 225 -18.52 -15.53 10.80
C ALA A 225 -17.82 -14.16 10.65
N ALA A 226 -18.55 -13.10 10.30
CA ALA A 226 -18.00 -11.76 10.12
C ALA A 226 -17.47 -11.20 11.46
N LYS A 227 -18.26 -11.32 12.54
CA LYS A 227 -17.84 -10.88 13.87
C LYS A 227 -16.67 -11.70 14.43
N ARG A 228 -16.63 -13.00 14.14
CA ARG A 228 -15.46 -13.85 14.52
C ARG A 228 -14.21 -13.40 13.80
N LEU A 229 -14.32 -13.08 12.51
CA LEU A 229 -13.22 -12.57 11.71
C LEU A 229 -12.74 -11.20 12.21
N GLU A 230 -13.67 -10.27 12.47
CA GLU A 230 -13.36 -8.98 13.06
C GLU A 230 -12.64 -9.15 14.40
N ARG A 231 -13.18 -9.98 15.29
CA ARG A 231 -12.55 -10.28 16.59
C ARG A 231 -11.13 -10.82 16.43
N PHE A 232 -10.90 -11.75 15.50
CA PHE A 232 -9.56 -12.25 15.22
C PHE A 232 -8.61 -11.13 14.81
N CYS A 233 -9.02 -10.21 13.95
CA CYS A 233 -8.17 -9.09 13.53
C CYS A 233 -7.78 -8.16 14.70
N TYR A 234 -8.63 -8.02 15.71
CA TYR A 234 -8.37 -7.17 16.89
C TYR A 234 -7.64 -7.89 18.02
N THR A 235 -7.94 -9.15 18.27
CA THR A 235 -7.50 -9.86 19.49
C THR A 235 -6.70 -11.13 19.22
N GLY A 236 -6.71 -11.65 17.99
CA GLY A 236 -6.01 -12.87 17.61
C GLY A 236 -4.52 -12.65 17.37
N ASP A 237 -3.80 -13.77 17.32
CA ASP A 237 -2.39 -13.82 16.96
C ASP A 237 -2.06 -15.07 16.13
N ASP A 238 -0.79 -15.32 15.87
CA ASP A 238 -0.32 -16.43 15.04
C ASP A 238 -0.64 -17.81 15.64
N ARG A 239 -0.82 -17.92 16.97
CA ARG A 239 -1.24 -19.17 17.67
C ARG A 239 -2.65 -19.60 17.29
N ASN A 240 -3.48 -18.66 16.85
CA ASN A 240 -4.82 -18.95 16.35
C ASN A 240 -4.83 -19.48 14.90
N ILE A 241 -3.71 -19.42 14.18
CA ILE A 241 -3.62 -19.88 12.80
C ILE A 241 -3.17 -21.35 12.79
N ILE A 242 -4.10 -22.26 12.56
CA ILE A 242 -3.86 -23.71 12.62
C ILE A 242 -3.52 -24.35 11.28
N ALA A 243 -3.78 -23.67 10.16
CA ALA A 243 -3.35 -24.12 8.84
C ALA A 243 -3.20 -22.93 7.86
N ARG A 244 -2.30 -23.10 6.89
CA ARG A 244 -2.04 -22.13 5.82
C ARG A 244 -2.04 -22.83 4.48
N TYR A 245 -2.61 -22.18 3.46
CA TYR A 245 -2.64 -22.66 2.10
C TYR A 245 -2.13 -21.59 1.15
N ILE A 246 -1.23 -21.97 0.24
CA ILE A 246 -0.75 -21.14 -0.87
C ILE A 246 -0.95 -21.94 -2.15
N ASP A 247 -1.70 -21.39 -3.10
CA ASP A 247 -2.08 -22.05 -4.37
C ASP A 247 -2.69 -23.45 -4.15
N GLY A 248 -3.52 -23.56 -3.13
CA GLY A 248 -4.16 -24.82 -2.74
C GLY A 248 -3.26 -25.83 -2.02
N LYS A 249 -1.98 -25.52 -1.85
CA LYS A 249 -1.03 -26.40 -1.14
C LYS A 249 -0.98 -26.02 0.32
N HIS A 250 -1.14 -27.01 1.20
CA HIS A 250 -0.93 -26.84 2.64
C HIS A 250 0.55 -26.52 2.90
N ILE A 251 0.79 -25.48 3.69
CA ILE A 251 2.14 -25.09 4.13
C ILE A 251 2.26 -25.44 5.60
N SER A 252 3.25 -26.24 5.93
CA SER A 252 3.55 -26.58 7.33
C SER A 252 3.96 -25.31 8.11
N ILE A 253 3.47 -25.24 9.34
CA ILE A 253 3.79 -24.17 10.29
C ILE A 253 5.01 -24.59 11.09
#